data_460449e07a67bc80ad67aeb06cafdb61
#
_entry.id   460449e07a67bc80ad67aeb06cafdb61
#
_cell.length_a   1.000
_cell.length_b   1.000
_cell.length_c   1.000
_cell.angle_alpha   90.00
_cell.angle_beta   90.00
_cell.angle_gamma   90.00
#
_symmetry.space_group_name_H-M   'P 1'
#
loop_
_entity.id
_entity.type
_entity.pdbx_description
1 polymer ?
#
loop_
_entity_poly.entity_id
_entity_poly.type
_entity_poly.pdbx_seq_one_letter_code
_entity_poly.pdbx_strand_id
1 'polypeptide(L)'
;GHHWRPTGPATIVWVEALDGGDPSREVDYRDRLMMLEAPFTGRPKRITYLENRFSKIYWGQTRNVALVREYESSRNWYKIWLVDPDNPDVPDRLLWNHSIDERYRHPGYPLMRQLKNGKRAMRVHQQSIYLNGNGCSTEGDRPFLDRFDLVKFEREHLFKCSEDSYEAVVALMSEDGSEFVTRRETAEDHPNYYLRKLNDLERKALTHFKDPAKSLREAQKKLITYERKDGIMLNCMLHLPPGYDLENPSPLPTILWAYPRAYTQGKVAGQVANSPHRFSTFAGASPRFLALQGYAVLDQVAMPVVGETDTANDNF
;
A
#
# COMPACT_ATOMS: atom_id res chain seq x y z
N GLY A 1 -14.46 -5.22 -18.11
CA GLY A 1 -14.74 -6.36 -17.23
C GLY A 1 -16.03 -6.20 -16.46
N HIS A 2 -16.56 -7.31 -15.91
CA HIS A 2 -17.80 -7.34 -15.14
C HIS A 2 -17.51 -7.74 -13.72
N HIS A 3 -18.23 -7.16 -12.76
CA HIS A 3 -18.09 -7.44 -11.33
C HIS A 3 -19.46 -7.60 -10.68
N TRP A 4 -19.55 -8.43 -9.66
CA TRP A 4 -20.73 -8.47 -8.81
C TRP A 4 -20.59 -7.46 -7.67
N ARG A 5 -21.61 -6.62 -7.45
CA ARG A 5 -21.69 -5.76 -6.28
C ARG A 5 -21.84 -6.63 -5.03
N PRO A 6 -20.95 -6.52 -4.02
CA PRO A 6 -20.99 -7.42 -2.86
C PRO A 6 -22.11 -7.08 -1.86
N THR A 7 -22.62 -5.85 -1.86
CA THR A 7 -23.51 -5.28 -0.83
C THR A 7 -24.91 -4.95 -1.34
N GLY A 8 -25.33 -5.55 -2.43
CA GLY A 8 -26.68 -5.43 -3.01
C GLY A 8 -27.30 -6.79 -3.29
N PRO A 9 -28.57 -6.83 -3.70
CA PRO A 9 -29.11 -7.97 -4.41
C PRO A 9 -28.25 -8.29 -5.62
N ALA A 10 -28.51 -9.38 -6.35
CA ALA A 10 -27.76 -9.75 -7.54
C ALA A 10 -27.66 -8.56 -8.51
N THR A 11 -26.55 -7.81 -8.44
CA THR A 11 -26.30 -6.59 -9.21
C THR A 11 -24.98 -6.74 -9.94
N ILE A 12 -25.03 -6.70 -11.28
CA ILE A 12 -23.85 -6.68 -12.13
C ILE A 12 -23.36 -5.24 -12.31
N VAL A 13 -22.06 -5.07 -12.35
CA VAL A 13 -21.39 -3.76 -12.53
C VAL A 13 -20.37 -3.90 -13.65
N TRP A 14 -20.28 -2.91 -14.53
CA TRP A 14 -19.30 -2.88 -15.62
C TRP A 14 -18.83 -1.47 -15.94
N VAL A 15 -17.80 -1.37 -16.73
CA VAL A 15 -17.23 -0.12 -17.22
C VAL A 15 -17.43 -0.04 -18.73
N GLU A 16 -17.87 1.11 -19.18
CA GLU A 16 -18.00 1.47 -20.61
C GLU A 16 -16.95 2.52 -20.94
N ALA A 17 -16.12 2.25 -21.97
CA ALA A 17 -15.15 3.19 -22.48
C ALA A 17 -15.86 4.19 -23.42
N LEU A 18 -15.90 5.45 -23.04
CA LEU A 18 -16.61 6.50 -23.79
C LEU A 18 -15.81 7.04 -24.97
N ASP A 19 -14.48 6.84 -24.95
CA ASP A 19 -13.58 7.14 -26.07
C ASP A 19 -13.43 5.96 -27.05
N GLY A 20 -14.21 4.89 -26.89
CA GLY A 20 -14.11 3.67 -27.70
C GLY A 20 -12.85 2.84 -27.39
N GLY A 21 -12.14 3.13 -26.30
CA GLY A 21 -10.88 2.48 -25.92
C GLY A 21 -9.65 3.11 -26.59
N ASP A 22 -9.81 4.19 -27.34
CA ASP A 22 -8.73 4.90 -28.00
C ASP A 22 -8.23 6.08 -27.11
N PRO A 23 -7.02 5.99 -26.53
CA PRO A 23 -6.48 7.03 -25.65
C PRO A 23 -6.17 8.35 -26.37
N SER A 24 -6.08 8.34 -27.71
CA SER A 24 -5.82 9.55 -28.51
C SER A 24 -7.06 10.44 -28.69
N ARG A 25 -8.26 9.89 -28.42
CA ARG A 25 -9.51 10.67 -28.51
C ARG A 25 -9.61 11.64 -27.34
N GLU A 26 -9.91 12.89 -27.63
CA GLU A 26 -10.24 13.91 -26.65
C GLU A 26 -11.71 13.76 -26.24
N VAL A 27 -11.96 13.50 -24.97
CA VAL A 27 -13.28 13.35 -24.35
C VAL A 27 -13.24 13.90 -22.93
N ASP A 28 -14.36 14.43 -22.44
CA ASP A 28 -14.48 14.94 -21.07
C ASP A 28 -14.34 13.80 -20.03
N TYR A 29 -14.91 12.63 -20.37
CA TYR A 29 -14.84 11.43 -19.54
C TYR A 29 -14.43 10.25 -20.38
N ARG A 30 -13.44 9.48 -19.89
CA ARG A 30 -12.96 8.29 -20.60
C ARG A 30 -13.77 7.05 -20.29
N ASP A 31 -14.22 6.92 -19.05
CA ASP A 31 -14.96 5.75 -18.59
C ASP A 31 -16.27 6.14 -17.90
N ARG A 32 -17.27 5.27 -18.03
CA ARG A 32 -18.53 5.33 -17.31
C ARG A 32 -18.75 4.02 -16.56
N LEU A 33 -18.97 4.10 -15.25
CA LEU A 33 -19.28 2.94 -14.41
C LEU A 33 -20.79 2.76 -14.33
N MET A 34 -21.27 1.58 -14.69
CA MET A 34 -22.68 1.21 -14.81
C MET A 34 -23.03 0.03 -13.93
N MET A 35 -24.30 -0.06 -13.54
CA MET A 35 -24.83 -1.25 -12.83
C MET A 35 -26.22 -1.60 -13.33
N LEU A 36 -26.57 -2.88 -13.16
CA LEU A 36 -27.89 -3.44 -13.43
C LEU A 36 -28.23 -4.50 -12.39
N GLU A 37 -29.37 -4.33 -11.76
CA GLU A 37 -29.89 -5.23 -10.73
C GLU A 37 -30.79 -6.30 -11.36
N ALA A 38 -30.77 -7.51 -10.76
CA ALA A 38 -31.68 -8.58 -11.19
C ALA A 38 -33.16 -8.13 -11.16
N PRO A 39 -33.99 -8.63 -12.08
CA PRO A 39 -33.80 -9.71 -13.04
C PRO A 39 -33.08 -9.30 -14.34
N PHE A 40 -32.35 -8.18 -14.40
CA PHE A 40 -31.58 -7.66 -15.51
C PHE A 40 -32.39 -7.24 -16.75
N THR A 41 -33.68 -7.00 -16.57
CA THR A 41 -34.60 -6.52 -17.60
C THR A 41 -34.84 -5.00 -17.55
N GLY A 42 -34.33 -4.37 -16.50
CA GLY A 42 -34.45 -2.92 -16.30
C GLY A 42 -33.45 -2.12 -17.15
N ARG A 43 -33.51 -0.79 -16.99
CA ARG A 43 -32.50 0.09 -17.56
C ARG A 43 -31.26 0.12 -16.67
N PRO A 44 -30.03 0.00 -17.24
CA PRO A 44 -28.81 0.20 -16.50
C PRO A 44 -28.78 1.56 -15.84
N LYS A 45 -28.27 1.61 -14.61
CA LYS A 45 -28.04 2.85 -13.86
C LYS A 45 -26.56 3.21 -13.93
N ARG A 46 -26.27 4.49 -14.10
CA ARG A 46 -24.92 5.03 -13.96
C ARG A 46 -24.57 5.09 -12.48
N ILE A 47 -23.33 4.72 -12.14
CA ILE A 47 -22.74 4.99 -10.83
C ILE A 47 -21.99 6.32 -10.88
N THR A 48 -21.04 6.44 -11.80
CA THR A 48 -20.22 7.66 -11.96
C THR A 48 -19.62 7.77 -13.37
N TYR A 49 -19.14 8.95 -13.72
CA TYR A 49 -18.21 9.21 -14.83
C TYR A 49 -16.80 9.40 -14.29
N LEU A 50 -15.78 8.99 -15.06
CA LEU A 50 -14.37 9.11 -14.72
C LEU A 50 -13.64 9.84 -15.85
N GLU A 51 -12.86 10.86 -15.49
CA GLU A 51 -12.01 11.60 -16.45
C GLU A 51 -10.90 10.71 -17.02
N ASN A 52 -10.46 9.74 -16.23
CA ASN A 52 -9.41 8.78 -16.58
C ASN A 52 -9.94 7.34 -16.55
N ARG A 53 -9.05 6.35 -16.73
CA ARG A 53 -9.44 4.95 -16.75
C ARG A 53 -9.84 4.43 -15.38
N PHE A 54 -10.94 3.71 -15.31
CA PHE A 54 -11.31 2.95 -14.13
C PHE A 54 -10.18 1.98 -13.73
N SER A 55 -9.82 2.00 -12.47
CA SER A 55 -8.79 1.13 -11.91
C SER A 55 -9.33 0.17 -10.87
N LYS A 56 -10.17 0.66 -9.95
CA LYS A 56 -10.68 -0.17 -8.84
C LYS A 56 -11.92 0.46 -8.19
N ILE A 57 -12.76 -0.40 -7.62
CA ILE A 57 -13.82 0.01 -6.70
C ILE A 57 -13.69 -0.72 -5.36
N TYR A 58 -13.83 0.02 -4.27
CA TYR A 58 -13.96 -0.50 -2.92
C TYR A 58 -15.40 -0.26 -2.46
N TRP A 59 -16.18 -1.30 -2.43
CA TRP A 59 -17.57 -1.24 -1.95
C TRP A 59 -17.59 -1.12 -0.44
N GLY A 60 -18.32 -0.15 0.09
CA GLY A 60 -18.61 -0.09 1.52
C GLY A 60 -19.53 -1.23 1.96
N GLN A 61 -19.47 -1.58 3.23
CA GLN A 61 -20.43 -2.56 3.79
C GLN A 61 -21.88 -2.02 3.83
N THR A 62 -22.04 -0.69 3.76
CA THR A 62 -23.32 0.00 3.53
C THR A 62 -23.50 0.25 2.04
N ARG A 63 -24.76 0.24 1.56
CA ARG A 63 -25.05 0.31 0.12
C ARG A 63 -24.68 1.65 -0.52
N ASN A 64 -24.77 2.74 0.22
CA ASN A 64 -24.62 4.12 -0.24
C ASN A 64 -23.16 4.63 -0.23
N VAL A 65 -22.18 3.76 -0.02
CA VAL A 65 -20.76 4.16 0.05
C VAL A 65 -19.91 3.26 -0.83
N ALA A 66 -19.19 3.85 -1.75
CA ALA A 66 -18.09 3.20 -2.45
C ALA A 66 -16.95 4.19 -2.70
N LEU A 67 -15.71 3.68 -2.78
CA LEU A 67 -14.57 4.45 -3.26
C LEU A 67 -14.22 3.96 -4.66
N VAL A 68 -14.27 4.85 -5.64
CA VAL A 68 -13.88 4.56 -7.02
C VAL A 68 -12.54 5.20 -7.31
N ARG A 69 -11.61 4.40 -7.81
CA ARG A 69 -10.28 4.83 -8.19
C ARG A 69 -10.14 4.86 -9.70
N GLU A 70 -9.71 5.98 -10.23
CA GLU A 70 -9.28 6.14 -11.61
C GLU A 70 -7.76 6.29 -11.70
N TYR A 71 -7.22 5.97 -12.86
CA TYR A 71 -5.79 5.98 -13.16
C TYR A 71 -5.51 6.80 -14.43
N GLU A 72 -4.64 7.79 -14.28
CA GLU A 72 -4.09 8.62 -15.35
C GLU A 72 -2.68 8.08 -15.70
N SER A 73 -2.57 7.44 -16.85
CA SER A 73 -1.32 6.76 -17.26
C SER A 73 -0.19 7.72 -17.61
N SER A 74 -0.51 8.86 -18.23
CA SER A 74 0.48 9.86 -18.65
C SER A 74 1.31 10.43 -17.50
N ARG A 75 0.72 10.53 -16.30
CA ARG A 75 1.36 11.06 -15.10
C ARG A 75 1.64 10.03 -14.02
N ASN A 76 1.25 8.78 -14.22
CA ASN A 76 1.31 7.75 -13.18
C ASN A 76 0.54 8.17 -11.91
N TRP A 77 -0.74 8.50 -12.06
CA TRP A 77 -1.51 9.22 -11.04
C TRP A 77 -2.83 8.54 -10.71
N TYR A 78 -3.22 8.55 -9.44
CA TYR A 78 -4.54 8.11 -8.98
C TYR A 78 -5.39 9.28 -8.48
N LYS A 79 -6.69 9.26 -8.84
CA LYS A 79 -7.74 9.98 -8.13
C LYS A 79 -8.68 8.96 -7.50
N ILE A 80 -9.12 9.22 -6.27
CA ILE A 80 -10.04 8.33 -5.53
C ILE A 80 -11.25 9.16 -5.11
N TRP A 81 -12.40 8.73 -5.59
CA TRP A 81 -13.68 9.39 -5.43
C TRP A 81 -14.55 8.65 -4.43
N LEU A 82 -15.20 9.39 -3.53
CA LEU A 82 -16.33 8.89 -2.74
C LEU A 82 -17.59 9.05 -3.58
N VAL A 83 -18.29 7.95 -3.81
CA VAL A 83 -19.52 7.90 -4.60
C VAL A 83 -20.65 7.25 -3.82
N ASP A 84 -21.90 7.68 -4.08
CA ASP A 84 -23.11 6.98 -3.67
C ASP A 84 -23.65 6.17 -4.84
N PRO A 85 -23.42 4.83 -4.88
CA PRO A 85 -23.84 4.03 -6.03
C PRO A 85 -25.35 3.94 -6.22
N ASP A 86 -26.12 4.13 -5.17
CA ASP A 86 -27.58 4.02 -5.22
C ASP A 86 -28.25 5.37 -5.56
N ASN A 87 -27.52 6.48 -5.42
CA ASN A 87 -28.02 7.83 -5.68
C ASN A 87 -27.04 8.64 -6.56
N PRO A 88 -27.06 8.43 -7.88
CA PRO A 88 -26.12 9.07 -8.82
C PRO A 88 -26.31 10.59 -8.99
N ASP A 89 -27.33 11.18 -8.35
CA ASP A 89 -27.55 12.63 -8.33
C ASP A 89 -26.80 13.32 -7.18
N VAL A 90 -26.29 12.55 -6.21
CA VAL A 90 -25.35 13.08 -5.22
C VAL A 90 -24.00 13.29 -5.89
N PRO A 91 -23.41 14.51 -5.83
CA PRO A 91 -22.13 14.76 -6.44
C PRO A 91 -21.02 13.88 -5.85
N ASP A 92 -20.19 13.32 -6.72
CA ASP A 92 -18.99 12.60 -6.33
C ASP A 92 -18.01 13.54 -5.63
N ARG A 93 -17.31 13.06 -4.60
CA ARG A 93 -16.38 13.85 -3.81
C ARG A 93 -14.97 13.30 -3.92
N LEU A 94 -14.03 14.12 -4.39
CA LEU A 94 -12.62 13.73 -4.48
C LEU A 94 -12.02 13.63 -3.08
N LEU A 95 -11.56 12.41 -2.71
CA LEU A 95 -10.90 12.17 -1.44
C LEU A 95 -9.38 12.31 -1.55
N TRP A 96 -8.79 11.67 -2.55
CA TRP A 96 -7.34 11.65 -2.73
C TRP A 96 -6.95 11.80 -4.19
N ASN A 97 -5.85 12.53 -4.39
CA ASN A 97 -5.29 12.83 -5.70
C ASN A 97 -3.76 12.83 -5.55
N HIS A 98 -3.09 11.76 -5.97
CA HIS A 98 -1.68 11.58 -5.73
C HIS A 98 -1.00 10.68 -6.76
N SER A 99 0.33 10.82 -6.89
CA SER A 99 1.13 9.88 -7.67
C SER A 99 1.01 8.46 -7.13
N ILE A 100 0.97 7.48 -8.01
CA ILE A 100 1.03 6.05 -7.63
C ILE A 100 2.31 5.70 -6.86
N ASP A 101 3.37 6.46 -7.09
CA ASP A 101 4.69 6.28 -6.48
C ASP A 101 4.85 7.05 -5.17
N GLU A 102 3.88 7.90 -4.80
CA GLU A 102 3.92 8.64 -3.53
C GLU A 102 3.74 7.69 -2.34
N ARG A 103 4.77 7.56 -1.52
CA ARG A 103 4.81 6.67 -0.36
C ARG A 103 4.62 7.41 0.95
N TYR A 104 5.28 8.56 1.12
CA TYR A 104 5.32 9.28 2.39
C TYR A 104 3.96 9.89 2.77
N ARG A 105 3.17 10.32 1.77
CA ARG A 105 1.84 10.89 1.96
C ARG A 105 0.72 9.97 1.51
N HIS A 106 1.04 8.69 1.26
CA HIS A 106 0.03 7.71 0.87
C HIS A 106 -1.03 7.57 1.97
N PRO A 107 -2.33 7.72 1.66
CA PRO A 107 -3.40 7.73 2.67
C PRO A 107 -3.62 6.39 3.36
N GLY A 108 -3.04 5.32 2.86
CA GLY A 108 -3.33 3.94 3.26
C GLY A 108 -4.37 3.30 2.36
N TYR A 109 -4.77 2.09 2.73
CA TYR A 109 -5.76 1.28 2.02
C TYR A 109 -6.94 0.99 2.93
N PRO A 110 -8.18 0.99 2.40
CA PRO A 110 -9.35 0.65 3.20
C PRO A 110 -9.26 -0.76 3.77
N LEU A 111 -9.49 -0.89 5.07
CA LEU A 111 -9.62 -2.19 5.71
C LEU A 111 -10.93 -2.85 5.28
N MET A 112 -10.80 -4.08 4.80
CA MET A 112 -11.90 -4.88 4.28
C MET A 112 -12.39 -5.88 5.32
N ARG A 113 -13.69 -6.14 5.32
CA ARG A 113 -14.29 -7.24 6.09
C ARG A 113 -14.92 -8.27 5.15
N GLN A 114 -15.00 -9.50 5.60
CA GLN A 114 -15.77 -10.52 4.93
C GLN A 114 -17.25 -10.39 5.29
N LEU A 115 -18.13 -10.43 4.29
CA LEU A 115 -19.57 -10.43 4.44
C LEU A 115 -20.09 -11.86 4.56
N LYS A 116 -21.35 -12.02 5.01
CA LYS A 116 -22.02 -13.34 5.14
C LYS A 116 -22.09 -14.13 3.82
N ASN A 117 -22.09 -13.43 2.69
CA ASN A 117 -22.09 -14.04 1.34
C ASN A 117 -20.68 -14.42 0.83
N GLY A 118 -19.66 -14.40 1.68
CA GLY A 118 -18.26 -14.70 1.33
C GLY A 118 -17.52 -13.62 0.58
N LYS A 119 -18.18 -12.53 0.16
CA LYS A 119 -17.54 -11.39 -0.49
C LYS A 119 -16.88 -10.47 0.53
N ARG A 120 -16.05 -9.54 0.03
CA ARG A 120 -15.38 -8.54 0.88
C ARG A 120 -15.93 -7.15 0.58
N ALA A 121 -16.15 -6.37 1.63
CA ALA A 121 -16.49 -4.95 1.54
C ALA A 121 -15.60 -4.13 2.47
N MET A 122 -15.43 -2.86 2.12
CA MET A 122 -14.75 -1.87 2.95
C MET A 122 -15.54 -1.69 4.25
N ARG A 123 -14.83 -1.71 5.35
CA ARG A 123 -15.41 -1.52 6.68
C ARG A 123 -15.86 -0.07 6.84
N VAL A 124 -17.12 0.10 7.18
CA VAL A 124 -17.73 1.41 7.43
C VAL A 124 -18.39 1.35 8.81
N HIS A 125 -18.04 2.28 9.69
CA HIS A 125 -18.71 2.43 10.98
C HIS A 125 -19.16 3.88 11.13
N GLN A 126 -20.45 4.08 11.34
CA GLN A 126 -21.06 5.39 11.27
C GLN A 126 -20.75 6.06 9.93
N GLN A 127 -20.01 7.17 9.93
CA GLN A 127 -19.61 7.91 8.73
C GLN A 127 -18.09 7.78 8.46
N SER A 128 -17.44 6.78 9.04
CA SER A 128 -15.98 6.62 8.95
C SER A 128 -15.60 5.29 8.33
N ILE A 129 -14.44 5.31 7.65
CA ILE A 129 -13.72 4.13 7.18
C ILE A 129 -12.41 4.00 7.95
N TYR A 130 -11.81 2.81 7.86
CA TYR A 130 -10.51 2.54 8.47
C TYR A 130 -9.47 2.32 7.39
N LEU A 131 -8.33 2.98 7.54
CA LEU A 131 -7.21 2.94 6.61
C LEU A 131 -5.99 2.37 7.31
N ASN A 132 -5.35 1.39 6.71
CA ASN A 132 -4.02 0.95 7.13
C ASN A 132 -3.01 1.18 6.01
N GLY A 133 -1.77 1.44 6.38
CA GLY A 133 -0.70 1.68 5.44
C GLY A 133 0.68 1.44 6.04
N ASN A 134 1.68 1.47 5.18
CA ASN A 134 3.06 1.25 5.60
C ASN A 134 3.63 2.43 6.39
N GLY A 135 3.07 3.64 6.27
CA GLY A 135 3.57 4.82 6.96
C GLY A 135 5.03 5.11 6.63
N CYS A 136 5.35 5.06 5.33
CA CYS A 136 6.71 5.27 4.86
C CYS A 136 7.26 6.63 5.28
N SER A 137 8.53 6.68 5.65
CA SER A 137 9.27 7.87 6.03
C SER A 137 10.73 7.77 5.57
N THR A 138 11.50 8.82 5.76
CA THR A 138 12.96 8.81 5.49
C THR A 138 13.72 7.80 6.35
N GLU A 139 13.15 7.37 7.48
CA GLU A 139 13.73 6.40 8.41
C GLU A 139 13.23 4.97 8.18
N GLY A 140 12.30 4.81 7.23
CA GLY A 140 11.66 3.53 6.92
C GLY A 140 10.18 3.51 7.16
N ASP A 141 9.58 2.34 6.97
CA ASP A 141 8.16 2.10 7.13
C ASP A 141 7.78 2.06 8.62
N ARG A 142 6.75 2.80 8.98
CA ARG A 142 6.10 2.79 10.31
C ARG A 142 4.59 2.59 10.15
N PRO A 143 4.11 1.36 10.02
CA PRO A 143 2.70 1.07 9.75
C PRO A 143 1.74 1.76 10.71
N PHE A 144 0.58 2.10 10.18
CA PHE A 144 -0.45 2.84 10.92
C PHE A 144 -1.85 2.26 10.70
N LEU A 145 -2.75 2.64 11.60
CA LEU A 145 -4.20 2.51 11.47
C LEU A 145 -4.83 3.87 11.73
N ASP A 146 -5.62 4.33 10.77
CA ASP A 146 -6.38 5.58 10.89
C ASP A 146 -7.88 5.31 10.77
N ARG A 147 -8.67 6.13 11.46
CA ARG A 147 -10.08 6.36 11.19
C ARG A 147 -10.23 7.61 10.33
N PHE A 148 -10.95 7.51 9.24
CA PHE A 148 -11.18 8.62 8.31
C PHE A 148 -12.66 8.91 8.18
N ASP A 149 -13.07 10.13 8.58
CA ASP A 149 -14.44 10.62 8.50
C ASP A 149 -14.77 11.01 7.04
N LEU A 150 -15.78 10.39 6.44
CA LEU A 150 -16.19 10.61 5.04
C LEU A 150 -17.00 11.89 4.84
N VAL A 151 -17.44 12.55 5.90
CA VAL A 151 -18.20 13.80 5.85
C VAL A 151 -17.29 15.00 6.02
N LYS A 152 -16.48 14.98 7.09
CA LYS A 152 -15.57 16.07 7.44
C LYS A 152 -14.23 16.01 6.70
N PHE A 153 -13.87 14.83 6.15
CA PHE A 153 -12.55 14.55 5.54
C PHE A 153 -11.40 14.68 6.54
N GLU A 154 -11.67 14.36 7.79
CA GLU A 154 -10.71 14.39 8.87
C GLU A 154 -10.15 13.00 9.15
N ARG A 155 -8.88 12.97 9.52
CA ARG A 155 -8.14 11.75 9.86
C ARG A 155 -7.83 11.76 11.36
N GLU A 156 -8.10 10.63 12.00
CA GLU A 156 -7.71 10.35 13.37
C GLU A 156 -6.75 9.15 13.39
N HIS A 157 -5.58 9.33 13.99
CA HIS A 157 -4.62 8.24 14.16
C HIS A 157 -5.04 7.36 15.34
N LEU A 158 -5.38 6.11 15.06
CA LEU A 158 -5.72 5.11 16.08
C LEU A 158 -4.50 4.30 16.54
N PHE A 159 -3.56 4.05 15.63
CA PHE A 159 -2.34 3.31 15.92
C PHE A 159 -1.22 3.75 14.97
N LYS A 160 -0.01 3.84 15.49
CA LYS A 160 1.22 3.99 14.72
C LYS A 160 2.29 3.08 15.31
N CYS A 161 2.99 2.35 14.47
CA CYS A 161 4.09 1.49 14.86
C CYS A 161 5.18 2.28 15.61
N SER A 162 5.71 1.72 16.68
CA SER A 162 6.87 2.27 17.42
C SER A 162 8.14 2.28 16.55
N GLU A 163 9.16 3.01 17.00
CA GLU A 163 10.40 3.22 16.23
C GLU A 163 11.32 2.01 16.23
N ASP A 164 11.16 1.12 17.20
CA ASP A 164 12.02 -0.04 17.46
C ASP A 164 11.53 -1.35 16.85
N SER A 165 10.42 -1.31 16.13
CA SER A 165 9.79 -2.51 15.60
C SER A 165 9.11 -2.26 14.25
N TYR A 166 8.62 -3.33 13.65
CA TYR A 166 7.68 -3.26 12.53
C TYR A 166 6.38 -3.97 12.94
N GLU A 167 5.33 -3.19 13.14
CA GLU A 167 4.04 -3.71 13.58
C GLU A 167 2.91 -3.17 12.69
N ALA A 168 2.26 -4.07 11.96
CA ALA A 168 1.20 -3.72 11.01
C ALA A 168 -0.14 -4.27 11.47
N VAL A 169 -1.21 -3.47 11.33
CA VAL A 169 -2.58 -3.90 11.60
C VAL A 169 -3.04 -4.84 10.49
N VAL A 170 -3.53 -6.02 10.86
CA VAL A 170 -4.00 -7.05 9.93
C VAL A 170 -5.52 -7.23 9.93
N ALA A 171 -6.19 -6.94 11.06
CA ALA A 171 -7.64 -7.04 11.17
C ALA A 171 -8.18 -6.15 12.29
N LEU A 172 -9.40 -5.63 12.11
CA LEU A 172 -10.18 -5.04 13.19
C LEU A 172 -11.10 -6.09 13.81
N MET A 173 -11.15 -6.13 15.14
CA MET A 173 -11.98 -7.06 15.92
C MET A 173 -13.29 -6.40 16.37
N SER A 174 -13.27 -5.10 16.65
CA SER A 174 -14.46 -4.30 17.00
C SER A 174 -14.96 -3.48 15.79
N GLU A 175 -16.23 -3.07 15.82
CA GLU A 175 -16.81 -2.24 14.74
C GLU A 175 -16.26 -0.82 14.75
N ASP A 176 -15.98 -0.27 15.90
CA ASP A 176 -15.45 1.09 16.12
C ASP A 176 -13.94 1.22 16.00
N GLY A 177 -13.24 0.09 15.71
CA GLY A 177 -11.77 0.06 15.59
C GLY A 177 -11.03 0.08 16.92
N SER A 178 -11.73 -0.02 18.07
CA SER A 178 -11.11 0.00 19.40
C SER A 178 -10.31 -1.26 19.74
N GLU A 179 -10.60 -2.39 19.08
CA GLU A 179 -9.85 -3.64 19.19
C GLU A 179 -9.38 -4.11 17.82
N PHE A 180 -8.12 -4.48 17.70
CA PHE A 180 -7.51 -4.90 16.45
C PHE A 180 -6.37 -5.89 16.66
N VAL A 181 -6.10 -6.69 15.63
CA VAL A 181 -4.97 -7.63 15.58
C VAL A 181 -3.84 -7.01 14.78
N THR A 182 -2.64 -7.09 15.34
CA THR A 182 -1.41 -6.69 14.67
C THR A 182 -0.52 -7.90 14.41
N ARG A 183 0.36 -7.76 13.41
CA ARG A 183 1.52 -8.62 13.20
C ARG A 183 2.76 -7.80 13.50
N ARG A 184 3.48 -8.17 14.55
CA ARG A 184 4.68 -7.47 15.02
C ARG A 184 5.90 -8.36 14.83
N GLU A 185 6.98 -7.71 14.43
CA GLU A 185 8.33 -8.28 14.28
C GLU A 185 9.37 -7.24 14.65
N THR A 186 10.59 -7.69 14.96
CA THR A 186 11.79 -6.85 15.02
C THR A 186 12.85 -7.47 14.11
N ALA A 187 14.02 -6.86 14.04
CA ALA A 187 15.15 -7.47 13.33
C ALA A 187 15.50 -8.86 13.91
N GLU A 188 15.26 -9.07 15.19
CA GLU A 188 15.63 -10.26 15.96
C GLU A 188 14.43 -11.17 16.30
N ASP A 189 13.24 -10.57 16.53
CA ASP A 189 12.04 -11.31 16.91
C ASP A 189 11.23 -11.74 15.70
N HIS A 190 10.97 -13.04 15.62
CA HIS A 190 10.11 -13.63 14.58
C HIS A 190 8.70 -13.03 14.61
N PRO A 191 8.07 -12.80 13.45
CA PRO A 191 6.71 -12.27 13.38
C PRO A 191 5.70 -13.07 14.19
N ASN A 192 4.97 -12.37 15.06
CA ASN A 192 3.88 -12.92 15.86
C ASN A 192 2.66 -12.01 15.84
N TYR A 193 1.48 -12.56 16.15
CA TYR A 193 0.23 -11.84 16.16
C TYR A 193 -0.17 -11.45 17.57
N TYR A 194 -0.73 -10.25 17.70
CA TYR A 194 -1.12 -9.68 18.97
C TYR A 194 -2.51 -9.04 18.87
N LEU A 195 -3.31 -9.19 19.92
CA LEU A 195 -4.51 -8.40 20.13
C LEU A 195 -4.11 -7.09 20.82
N ARG A 196 -4.58 -5.99 20.26
CA ARG A 196 -4.41 -4.63 20.78
C ARG A 196 -5.76 -4.01 21.08
N LYS A 197 -5.79 -3.13 22.08
CA LYS A 197 -6.89 -2.21 22.37
C LYS A 197 -6.41 -0.78 22.24
N LEU A 198 -7.28 0.13 21.79
CA LEU A 198 -6.99 1.56 21.83
C LEU A 198 -6.73 2.00 23.26
N ASN A 199 -5.79 2.93 23.42
CA ASN A 199 -5.40 3.48 24.72
C ASN A 199 -4.81 2.47 25.72
N ASP A 200 -4.57 1.24 25.29
CA ASP A 200 -3.85 0.25 26.06
C ASP A 200 -2.45 0.06 25.47
N LEU A 201 -1.42 0.31 26.27
CA LEU A 201 -0.03 0.09 25.85
C LEU A 201 0.32 -1.39 25.79
N GLU A 202 -0.45 -2.23 26.48
CA GLU A 202 -0.24 -3.67 26.48
C GLU A 202 -0.74 -4.30 25.18
N ARG A 203 -0.11 -5.41 24.86
CA ARG A 203 -0.51 -6.29 23.75
C ARG A 203 -0.61 -7.72 24.25
N LYS A 204 -1.71 -8.37 23.95
CA LYS A 204 -1.90 -9.80 24.29
C LYS A 204 -1.43 -10.65 23.11
N ALA A 205 -0.41 -11.48 23.34
CA ALA A 205 0.08 -12.40 22.32
C ALA A 205 -1.01 -13.43 21.96
N LEU A 206 -1.22 -13.62 20.66
CA LEU A 206 -2.12 -14.62 20.08
C LEU A 206 -1.32 -15.83 19.54
N THR A 207 -0.06 -15.61 19.18
CA THR A 207 0.84 -16.65 18.67
C THR A 207 2.21 -16.54 19.32
N HIS A 208 2.96 -17.66 19.29
CA HIS A 208 4.29 -17.78 19.86
C HIS A 208 5.22 -18.51 18.88
N PHE A 209 5.20 -18.09 17.61
CA PHE A 209 6.09 -18.65 16.59
C PHE A 209 7.54 -18.34 16.94
N LYS A 210 8.37 -19.36 16.86
CA LYS A 210 9.80 -19.25 17.11
C LYS A 210 10.54 -19.10 15.78
N ASP A 211 11.68 -18.43 15.82
CA ASP A 211 12.59 -18.38 14.68
C ASP A 211 13.10 -19.79 14.34
N PRO A 212 12.82 -20.32 13.15
CA PRO A 212 13.27 -21.65 12.74
C PRO A 212 14.77 -21.68 12.40
N ALA A 213 15.43 -20.54 12.28
CA ALA A 213 16.79 -20.44 11.78
C ALA A 213 17.59 -19.34 12.52
N LYS A 214 17.72 -19.48 13.83
CA LYS A 214 18.40 -18.49 14.70
C LYS A 214 19.82 -18.16 14.26
N SER A 215 20.58 -19.14 13.74
CA SER A 215 21.93 -18.93 13.23
C SER A 215 22.04 -17.93 12.09
N LEU A 216 20.93 -17.64 11.41
CA LEU A 216 20.88 -16.62 10.35
C LEU A 216 20.68 -15.19 10.88
N ARG A 217 20.45 -15.01 12.20
CA ARG A 217 20.21 -13.70 12.82
C ARG A 217 21.47 -12.91 13.12
N GLU A 218 22.60 -13.56 13.09
CA GLU A 218 23.88 -12.92 13.33
C GLU A 218 24.31 -11.95 12.20
N ALA A 219 23.67 -12.06 11.03
CA ALA A 219 23.87 -11.12 9.94
C ALA A 219 23.24 -9.75 10.28
N GLN A 220 24.07 -8.73 10.37
CA GLN A 220 23.65 -7.37 10.66
C GLN A 220 22.98 -6.72 9.45
N LYS A 221 22.04 -5.81 9.69
CA LYS A 221 21.44 -5.02 8.59
C LYS A 221 21.30 -3.55 8.98
N LYS A 222 21.45 -2.68 7.97
CA LYS A 222 21.35 -1.24 8.11
C LYS A 222 20.70 -0.62 6.88
N LEU A 223 19.76 0.29 7.08
CA LEU A 223 19.28 1.15 6.01
C LEU A 223 20.33 2.19 5.70
N ILE A 224 20.73 2.28 4.43
CA ILE A 224 21.65 3.29 3.93
C ILE A 224 20.89 4.23 3.00
N THR A 225 21.12 5.53 3.17
CA THR A 225 20.63 6.57 2.27
C THR A 225 21.83 7.38 1.76
N TYR A 226 21.82 7.74 0.49
CA TYR A 226 22.85 8.53 -0.14
C TYR A 226 22.29 9.33 -1.30
N GLU A 227 22.96 10.41 -1.67
CA GLU A 227 22.56 11.28 -2.77
C GLU A 227 23.28 10.92 -4.06
N ARG A 228 22.53 10.75 -5.14
CA ARG A 228 23.07 10.60 -6.50
C ARG A 228 23.53 11.97 -7.04
N LYS A 229 24.44 11.98 -8.01
CA LYS A 229 25.01 13.23 -8.56
C LYS A 229 23.99 14.24 -9.12
N ASP A 230 22.80 13.76 -9.47
CA ASP A 230 21.68 14.59 -9.95
C ASP A 230 20.73 15.07 -8.83
N GLY A 231 21.11 14.88 -7.55
CA GLY A 231 20.34 15.31 -6.39
C GLY A 231 19.23 14.35 -5.95
N ILE A 232 19.10 13.19 -6.59
CA ILE A 232 18.10 12.19 -6.19
C ILE A 232 18.62 11.38 -5.00
N MET A 233 17.86 11.40 -3.90
CA MET A 233 18.16 10.54 -2.76
C MET A 233 17.90 9.08 -3.11
N LEU A 234 18.87 8.23 -2.85
CA LEU A 234 18.78 6.79 -3.04
C LEU A 234 18.84 6.08 -1.71
N ASN A 235 18.38 4.83 -1.68
CA ASN A 235 18.45 4.01 -0.49
C ASN A 235 18.64 2.53 -0.85
N CYS A 236 19.19 1.79 0.12
CA CYS A 236 19.32 0.34 0.06
C CYS A 236 19.37 -0.25 1.46
N MET A 237 19.16 -1.54 1.56
CA MET A 237 19.39 -2.29 2.79
C MET A 237 20.73 -3.00 2.71
N LEU A 238 21.69 -2.57 3.52
CA LEU A 238 22.97 -3.24 3.66
C LEU A 238 22.84 -4.42 4.60
N HIS A 239 23.25 -5.60 4.16
CA HIS A 239 23.44 -6.78 4.99
C HIS A 239 24.93 -7.08 5.09
N LEU A 240 25.40 -7.27 6.33
CA LEU A 240 26.80 -7.58 6.65
C LEU A 240 26.94 -8.98 7.19
N PRO A 241 28.09 -9.62 7.01
CA PRO A 241 28.36 -10.95 7.55
C PRO A 241 28.19 -11.01 9.07
N PRO A 242 27.86 -12.19 9.63
CA PRO A 242 27.93 -12.44 11.06
C PRO A 242 29.29 -12.04 11.63
N GLY A 243 29.28 -11.35 12.78
CA GLY A 243 30.51 -10.97 13.47
C GLY A 243 31.32 -9.85 12.79
N TYR A 244 30.78 -9.18 11.76
CA TYR A 244 31.48 -8.04 11.15
C TYR A 244 31.56 -6.87 12.14
N ASP A 245 32.79 -6.37 12.35
CA ASP A 245 33.07 -5.25 13.26
C ASP A 245 32.84 -3.91 12.55
N LEU A 246 31.79 -3.19 12.95
CA LEU A 246 31.47 -1.85 12.42
C LEU A 246 32.35 -0.74 13.02
N GLU A 247 32.99 -0.99 14.17
CA GLU A 247 33.90 -0.02 14.79
C GLU A 247 35.28 -0.03 14.12
N ASN A 248 35.71 -1.22 13.65
CA ASN A 248 36.96 -1.40 12.89
C ASN A 248 36.68 -2.04 11.52
N PRO A 249 36.08 -1.28 10.58
CA PRO A 249 35.61 -1.85 9.33
C PRO A 249 36.75 -2.29 8.42
N SER A 250 36.65 -3.49 7.88
CA SER A 250 37.53 -4.02 6.83
C SER A 250 36.80 -4.12 5.49
N PRO A 251 37.47 -3.94 4.35
CA PRO A 251 36.84 -4.10 3.04
C PRO A 251 36.26 -5.51 2.87
N LEU A 252 35.05 -5.59 2.31
CA LEU A 252 34.39 -6.85 1.98
C LEU A 252 34.09 -6.92 0.48
N PRO A 253 34.14 -8.10 -0.13
CA PRO A 253 33.54 -8.29 -1.44
C PRO A 253 32.05 -7.97 -1.35
N THR A 254 31.56 -7.15 -2.29
CA THR A 254 30.21 -6.58 -2.18
C THR A 254 29.35 -6.99 -3.36
N ILE A 255 28.15 -7.46 -3.07
CA ILE A 255 27.10 -7.75 -4.04
C ILE A 255 26.10 -6.61 -4.03
N LEU A 256 25.82 -6.04 -5.21
CA LEU A 256 24.79 -5.06 -5.41
C LEU A 256 23.59 -5.72 -6.11
N TRP A 257 22.44 -5.75 -5.44
CA TRP A 257 21.20 -6.32 -5.95
C TRP A 257 20.20 -5.20 -6.23
N ALA A 258 20.10 -4.80 -7.50
CA ALA A 258 19.30 -3.69 -7.96
C ALA A 258 18.32 -4.13 -9.05
N TYR A 259 17.19 -3.41 -9.15
CA TYR A 259 16.28 -3.49 -10.28
C TYR A 259 15.84 -2.08 -10.68
N PRO A 260 16.04 -1.68 -11.95
CA PRO A 260 15.62 -0.35 -12.40
C PRO A 260 14.12 -0.20 -12.37
N ARG A 261 13.65 0.97 -11.94
CA ARG A 261 12.24 1.33 -11.90
C ARG A 261 12.03 2.74 -12.46
N ALA A 262 11.09 2.87 -13.39
CA ALA A 262 10.73 4.16 -13.96
C ALA A 262 9.86 4.99 -13.01
N TYR A 263 10.12 6.30 -12.98
CA TYR A 263 9.39 7.30 -12.22
C TYR A 263 9.15 8.54 -13.08
N THR A 264 7.97 9.12 -12.97
CA THR A 264 7.65 10.39 -13.65
C THR A 264 8.15 11.62 -12.89
N GLN A 265 8.49 11.48 -11.60
CA GLN A 265 8.89 12.59 -10.75
C GLN A 265 10.07 12.21 -9.84
N GLY A 266 11.13 13.01 -9.86
CA GLY A 266 12.32 12.79 -9.01
C GLY A 266 12.03 12.80 -7.51
N LYS A 267 11.07 13.61 -7.05
CA LYS A 267 10.70 13.71 -5.63
C LYS A 267 10.20 12.40 -5.02
N VAL A 268 9.59 11.52 -5.82
CA VAL A 268 9.07 10.23 -5.34
C VAL A 268 10.02 9.08 -5.61
N ALA A 269 10.98 9.27 -6.52
CA ALA A 269 11.90 8.24 -6.98
C ALA A 269 12.83 7.71 -5.88
N GLY A 270 13.25 8.59 -4.95
CA GLY A 270 14.17 8.26 -3.86
C GLY A 270 13.50 7.94 -2.53
N GLN A 271 12.16 7.90 -2.49
CA GLN A 271 11.47 7.62 -1.23
C GLN A 271 11.80 6.22 -0.70
N VAL A 272 12.14 6.17 0.59
CA VAL A 272 12.50 4.92 1.27
C VAL A 272 11.31 3.96 1.26
N ALA A 273 11.61 2.70 0.98
CA ALA A 273 10.66 1.60 1.07
C ALA A 273 11.26 0.51 1.93
N ASN A 274 10.51 0.00 2.87
CA ASN A 274 10.93 -1.02 3.81
C ASN A 274 11.32 -0.46 5.19
N SER A 275 11.64 -1.32 6.13
CA SER A 275 12.05 -0.95 7.49
C SER A 275 13.26 -1.78 7.93
N PRO A 276 14.25 -1.17 8.61
CA PRO A 276 15.35 -1.91 9.20
C PRO A 276 14.89 -2.86 10.30
N HIS A 277 13.70 -2.62 10.87
CA HIS A 277 13.13 -3.43 11.95
C HIS A 277 12.35 -4.67 11.48
N ARG A 278 12.20 -4.85 10.17
CA ARG A 278 11.55 -6.07 9.65
C ARG A 278 12.45 -7.28 9.87
N PHE A 279 11.83 -8.39 10.26
CA PHE A 279 12.51 -9.67 10.37
C PHE A 279 13.08 -10.13 9.02
N SER A 280 14.36 -10.46 8.98
CA SER A 280 15.00 -10.93 7.74
C SER A 280 14.59 -12.36 7.45
N THR A 281 13.82 -12.56 6.38
CA THR A 281 13.45 -13.89 5.90
C THR A 281 14.45 -14.34 4.84
N PHE A 282 15.00 -15.51 5.04
CA PHE A 282 15.87 -16.18 4.07
C PHE A 282 15.06 -17.25 3.33
N ALA A 283 14.77 -17.01 2.07
CA ALA A 283 13.96 -17.93 1.27
C ALA A 283 14.34 -17.86 -0.21
N GLY A 284 14.22 -18.97 -0.92
CA GLY A 284 14.50 -19.06 -2.35
C GLY A 284 15.91 -18.62 -2.71
N ALA A 285 16.05 -17.88 -3.82
CA ALA A 285 17.33 -17.34 -4.32
C ALA A 285 17.64 -15.96 -3.73
N SER A 286 17.38 -15.73 -2.44
CA SER A 286 17.66 -14.45 -1.78
C SER A 286 19.16 -14.12 -1.81
N PRO A 287 19.59 -12.93 -2.28
CA PRO A 287 20.98 -12.53 -2.24
C PRO A 287 21.54 -12.43 -0.82
N ARG A 288 20.67 -12.32 0.20
CA ARG A 288 21.04 -12.23 1.62
C ARG A 288 21.83 -13.46 2.11
N PHE A 289 21.66 -14.62 1.46
CA PHE A 289 22.48 -15.79 1.77
C PHE A 289 23.98 -15.56 1.56
N LEU A 290 24.34 -14.65 0.68
CA LEU A 290 25.75 -14.30 0.41
C LEU A 290 26.39 -13.57 1.60
N ALA A 291 25.59 -12.88 2.44
CA ALA A 291 26.12 -12.28 3.66
C ALA A 291 26.66 -13.36 4.62
N LEU A 292 26.04 -14.54 4.66
CA LEU A 292 26.52 -15.68 5.45
C LEU A 292 27.81 -16.31 4.89
N GLN A 293 28.19 -15.94 3.67
CA GLN A 293 29.41 -16.39 3.00
C GLN A 293 30.52 -15.33 3.01
N GLY A 294 30.36 -14.26 3.82
CA GLY A 294 31.37 -13.23 3.98
C GLY A 294 31.27 -12.05 3.02
N TYR A 295 30.19 -11.93 2.26
CA TYR A 295 29.96 -10.78 1.38
C TYR A 295 29.15 -9.69 2.10
N ALA A 296 29.44 -8.43 1.80
CA ALA A 296 28.47 -7.36 2.02
C ALA A 296 27.40 -7.43 0.91
N VAL A 297 26.13 -7.33 1.27
CA VAL A 297 25.02 -7.35 0.30
C VAL A 297 24.23 -6.07 0.39
N LEU A 298 24.25 -5.27 -0.69
CA LEU A 298 23.36 -4.14 -0.89
C LEU A 298 22.08 -4.66 -1.56
N ASP A 299 21.04 -4.87 -0.74
CA ASP A 299 19.76 -5.41 -1.19
C ASP A 299 18.75 -4.28 -1.43
N GLN A 300 17.83 -4.48 -2.38
CA GLN A 300 16.81 -3.50 -2.74
C GLN A 300 17.39 -2.12 -3.08
N VAL A 301 18.53 -2.09 -3.76
CA VAL A 301 19.18 -0.84 -4.16
C VAL A 301 18.23 -0.06 -5.06
N ALA A 302 17.90 1.17 -4.66
CA ALA A 302 17.10 2.06 -5.46
C ALA A 302 17.88 2.43 -6.74
N MET A 303 17.32 2.12 -7.90
CA MET A 303 17.88 2.43 -9.22
C MET A 303 16.81 3.13 -10.08
N PRO A 304 16.41 4.36 -9.70
CA PRO A 304 15.34 5.05 -10.38
C PRO A 304 15.80 5.62 -11.73
N VAL A 305 14.96 5.39 -12.73
CA VAL A 305 14.99 6.07 -14.03
C VAL A 305 13.91 7.14 -13.95
N VAL A 306 14.29 8.40 -14.05
CA VAL A 306 13.36 9.52 -13.91
C VAL A 306 13.20 10.23 -15.26
N GLY A 307 11.97 10.31 -15.73
CA GLY A 307 11.61 10.95 -16.99
C GLY A 307 10.13 10.80 -17.33
N GLU A 308 9.71 11.39 -18.42
CA GLU A 308 8.35 11.18 -18.93
C GLU A 308 8.16 9.72 -19.34
N THR A 309 6.92 9.24 -19.22
CA THR A 309 6.58 7.80 -19.36
C THR A 309 7.07 7.21 -20.68
N ASP A 310 7.02 8.00 -21.78
CA ASP A 310 7.33 7.53 -23.12
C ASP A 310 8.81 7.70 -23.51
N THR A 311 9.55 8.55 -22.79
CA THR A 311 10.94 8.93 -23.11
C THR A 311 11.94 8.64 -21.99
N ALA A 312 11.50 8.10 -20.87
CA ALA A 312 12.36 7.87 -19.70
C ALA A 312 13.56 6.97 -19.99
N ASN A 313 13.46 6.09 -21.00
CA ASN A 313 14.50 5.14 -21.38
C ASN A 313 15.39 5.61 -22.55
N ASP A 314 15.12 6.78 -23.14
CA ASP A 314 15.83 7.24 -24.34
C ASP A 314 17.29 7.66 -24.04
N ASN A 315 17.63 7.82 -22.77
CA ASN A 315 18.97 8.22 -22.30
C ASN A 315 19.74 7.08 -21.61
N PHE A 316 19.36 5.82 -21.83
CA PHE A 316 20.07 4.65 -21.33
C PHE A 316 21.05 4.07 -22.31
#